data_81f1b8dde89dcdf93b3899b2ad446c1b
#
_entry.id   81f1b8dde89dcdf93b3899b2ad446c1b
#
_cell.length_a   1.000
_cell.length_b   1.000
_cell.length_c   1.000
_cell.angle_alpha   90.00
_cell.angle_beta   90.00
_cell.angle_gamma   90.00
#
_symmetry.space_group_name_H-M   'P 1'
#
loop_
_entity.id
_entity.type
_entity.pdbx_description
1 polymer ?
#
loop_
_entity_poly.entity_id
_entity_poly.type
_entity_poly.pdbx_seq_one_letter_code
_entity_poly.pdbx_strand_id
1 'polypeptide(L)'
;MSHLIISKKNEVYLKVEAEPHVYYELADQFTFDVPGAKFMPQYRNKYWDGKIRLFNTQTGEIYVGLLDKVTRFCDTHGYTYEFRDNKYYGLPFESNSDICKEGVSDYMKSICKYAPRDYQIEGVYDALKHNRRLLISPTASGKSLMIYSIVRYHVERGQNTLIVV
;
A
#
# COMPACT_ATOMS: atom_id res chain seq x y z
N MET A 1 19.10 -19.77 10.34
CA MET A 1 18.43 -18.91 9.35
C MET A 1 17.10 -18.54 9.96
N SER A 2 16.85 -17.25 10.14
CA SER A 2 15.61 -16.82 10.76
C SER A 2 14.46 -16.91 9.77
N HIS A 3 13.28 -17.25 10.29
CA HIS A 3 12.07 -17.43 9.52
C HIS A 3 10.99 -16.45 9.97
N LEU A 4 10.33 -15.80 9.02
CA LEU A 4 9.28 -14.84 9.28
C LEU A 4 7.93 -15.41 8.83
N ILE A 5 6.89 -15.18 9.62
CA ILE A 5 5.52 -15.47 9.22
C ILE A 5 4.79 -14.15 9.07
N ILE A 6 4.26 -13.91 7.89
CA ILE A 6 3.58 -12.67 7.54
C ILE A 6 2.10 -12.96 7.30
N SER A 7 1.23 -12.33 8.08
CA SER A 7 -0.22 -12.47 7.95
C SER A 7 -0.91 -11.10 7.87
N LYS A 8 -2.07 -11.04 7.25
CA LYS A 8 -2.88 -9.82 7.19
C LYS A 8 -3.69 -9.70 8.49
N LYS A 9 -3.39 -8.69 9.31
CA LYS A 9 -4.14 -8.44 10.55
C LYS A 9 -5.49 -7.77 10.26
N ASN A 10 -5.49 -6.81 9.34
CA ASN A 10 -6.65 -6.08 8.84
C ASN A 10 -6.29 -5.36 7.54
N GLU A 11 -7.19 -4.52 7.02
CA GLU A 11 -6.95 -3.77 5.76
C GLU A 11 -5.82 -2.73 5.86
N VAL A 12 -5.33 -2.43 7.06
CA VAL A 12 -4.27 -1.43 7.29
C VAL A 12 -2.94 -2.07 7.65
N TYR A 13 -2.94 -3.13 8.46
CA TYR A 13 -1.75 -3.69 9.06
C TYR A 13 -1.52 -5.16 8.70
N LEU A 14 -0.25 -5.48 8.46
CA LEU A 14 0.29 -6.82 8.51
C LEU A 14 0.75 -7.13 9.93
N LYS A 15 0.70 -8.40 10.30
CA LYS A 15 1.36 -8.98 11.46
C LYS A 15 2.56 -9.76 10.96
N VAL A 16 3.73 -9.41 11.47
CA VAL A 16 4.98 -10.17 11.27
C VAL A 16 5.29 -10.90 12.56
N GLU A 17 5.51 -12.20 12.48
CA GLU A 17 5.96 -13.04 13.58
C GLU A 17 7.37 -13.52 13.24
N ALA A 18 8.35 -13.19 14.07
CA ALA A 18 9.75 -13.52 13.87
C ALA A 18 10.50 -13.54 15.20
N GLU A 19 11.76 -13.93 15.15
CA GLU A 19 12.67 -13.89 16.32
C GLU A 19 12.94 -12.43 16.76
N PRO A 20 13.22 -12.19 18.06
CA PRO A 20 13.35 -10.83 18.59
C PRO A 20 14.38 -9.96 17.88
N HIS A 21 15.53 -10.52 17.46
CA HIS A 21 16.55 -9.75 16.75
C HIS A 21 16.06 -9.22 15.40
N VAL A 22 15.24 -9.99 14.67
CA VAL A 22 14.64 -9.57 13.40
C VAL A 22 13.69 -8.37 13.59
N TYR A 23 13.01 -8.31 14.74
CA TYR A 23 12.17 -7.16 15.06
C TYR A 23 12.97 -5.86 15.21
N TYR A 24 14.16 -5.93 15.81
CA TYR A 24 15.03 -4.76 15.93
C TYR A 24 15.59 -4.33 14.57
N GLU A 25 15.98 -5.28 13.73
CA GLU A 25 16.43 -4.99 12.37
C GLU A 25 15.33 -4.39 11.50
N LEU A 26 14.11 -4.94 11.57
CA LEU A 26 12.93 -4.36 10.91
C LEU A 26 12.65 -2.95 11.43
N ALA A 27 12.73 -2.74 12.74
CA ALA A 27 12.52 -1.42 13.33
C ALA A 27 13.55 -0.41 12.83
N ASP A 28 14.81 -0.80 12.73
CA ASP A 28 15.87 0.07 12.20
C ASP A 28 15.63 0.39 10.72
N GLN A 29 15.35 -0.63 9.90
CA GLN A 29 15.07 -0.49 8.48
C GLN A 29 13.83 0.39 8.18
N PHE A 30 12.81 0.33 9.04
CA PHE A 30 11.56 1.06 8.88
C PHE A 30 11.42 2.27 9.82
N THR A 31 12.55 2.80 10.29
CA THR A 31 12.63 4.06 11.04
C THR A 31 13.29 5.13 10.17
N PHE A 32 12.65 6.30 10.06
CA PHE A 32 13.11 7.40 9.22
C PHE A 32 13.22 8.68 10.04
N ASP A 33 14.33 9.42 9.84
CA ASP A 33 14.46 10.77 10.37
C ASP A 33 13.60 11.75 9.57
N VAL A 34 12.84 12.61 10.26
CA VAL A 34 12.02 13.62 9.61
C VAL A 34 12.89 14.83 9.27
N PRO A 35 13.00 15.20 7.98
CA PRO A 35 13.74 16.39 7.57
C PRO A 35 13.19 17.62 8.29
N GLY A 36 14.06 18.40 8.89
CA GLY A 36 13.68 19.62 9.62
C GLY A 36 13.01 19.39 10.97
N ALA A 37 12.99 18.18 11.52
CA ALA A 37 12.40 17.86 12.84
C ALA A 37 12.89 18.80 13.94
N LYS A 38 14.19 19.19 13.93
CA LYS A 38 14.79 20.12 14.90
C LYS A 38 14.11 21.48 14.98
N PHE A 39 13.38 21.89 13.96
CA PHE A 39 12.62 23.16 13.95
C PHE A 39 11.20 23.01 14.47
N MET A 40 10.73 21.79 14.66
CA MET A 40 9.37 21.54 15.15
C MET A 40 9.28 21.69 16.67
N PRO A 41 8.20 22.33 17.20
CA PRO A 41 8.02 22.51 18.65
C PRO A 41 8.05 21.20 19.44
N GLN A 42 7.49 20.13 18.92
CA GLN A 42 7.46 18.81 19.56
C GLN A 42 8.85 18.23 19.78
N TYR A 43 9.75 18.39 18.80
CA TYR A 43 11.15 17.99 18.94
C TYR A 43 11.89 18.88 19.94
N ARG A 44 11.73 20.20 19.84
CA ARG A 44 12.38 21.16 20.74
C ARG A 44 11.96 20.99 22.21
N ASN A 45 10.70 20.63 22.42
CA ASN A 45 10.16 20.35 23.75
C ASN A 45 10.40 18.89 24.21
N LYS A 46 11.17 18.09 23.44
CA LYS A 46 11.50 16.70 23.73
C LYS A 46 10.30 15.74 23.87
N TYR A 47 9.15 16.10 23.33
CA TYR A 47 7.98 15.19 23.26
C TYR A 47 8.11 14.17 22.15
N TRP A 48 8.99 14.41 21.19
CA TRP A 48 9.21 13.54 20.03
C TRP A 48 10.70 13.58 19.63
N ASP A 49 11.25 12.46 19.20
CA ASP A 49 12.66 12.30 18.85
C ASP A 49 12.97 12.60 17.37
N GLY A 50 12.00 13.11 16.61
CA GLY A 50 12.19 13.45 15.20
C GLY A 50 12.15 12.26 14.24
N LYS A 51 11.73 11.08 14.70
CA LYS A 51 11.69 9.87 13.90
C LYS A 51 10.27 9.36 13.68
N ILE A 52 10.04 8.83 12.48
CA ILE A 52 8.82 8.09 12.13
C ILE A 52 9.19 6.61 12.12
N ARG A 53 8.45 5.82 12.90
CA ARG A 53 8.60 4.37 12.98
C ARG A 53 7.39 3.71 12.34
N LEU A 54 7.64 2.94 11.27
CA LEU A 54 6.58 2.26 10.51
C LEU A 54 6.40 0.81 10.95
N PHE A 55 7.34 0.25 11.71
CA PHE A 55 7.26 -1.08 12.32
C PHE A 55 7.13 -0.96 13.83
N ASN A 56 6.17 -1.66 14.41
CA ASN A 56 5.99 -1.71 15.86
C ASN A 56 6.62 -2.99 16.43
N THR A 57 7.70 -2.84 17.18
CA THR A 57 8.44 -3.96 17.78
C THR A 57 7.66 -4.72 18.87
N GLN A 58 6.70 -4.07 19.52
CA GLN A 58 5.92 -4.71 20.59
C GLN A 58 4.82 -5.59 20.01
N THR A 59 4.17 -5.13 18.94
CA THR A 59 3.07 -5.85 18.32
C THR A 59 3.47 -6.62 17.07
N GLY A 60 4.64 -6.37 16.48
CA GLY A 60 5.09 -6.94 15.22
C GLY A 60 4.25 -6.45 14.03
N GLU A 61 3.71 -5.23 14.10
CA GLU A 61 2.81 -4.70 13.08
C GLU A 61 3.51 -3.72 12.14
N ILE A 62 3.18 -3.82 10.87
CA ILE A 62 3.61 -2.89 9.82
C ILE A 62 2.46 -2.65 8.84
N TYR A 63 2.47 -1.54 8.13
CA TYR A 63 1.44 -1.23 7.14
C TYR A 63 1.43 -2.21 5.97
N VAL A 64 0.24 -2.67 5.55
CA VAL A 64 0.05 -3.64 4.44
C VAL A 64 0.74 -3.15 3.16
N GLY A 65 0.71 -1.85 2.87
CA GLY A 65 1.37 -1.28 1.69
C GLY A 65 2.89 -1.40 1.65
N LEU A 66 3.52 -1.85 2.74
CA LEU A 66 4.96 -2.07 2.83
C LEU A 66 5.38 -3.54 2.64
N LEU A 67 4.45 -4.42 2.27
CA LEU A 67 4.73 -5.85 2.08
C LEU A 67 5.94 -6.09 1.17
N ASP A 68 5.99 -5.46 0.00
CA ASP A 68 7.12 -5.60 -0.95
C ASP A 68 8.47 -5.16 -0.35
N LYS A 69 8.43 -4.23 0.61
CA LYS A 69 9.65 -3.79 1.29
C LYS A 69 10.09 -4.79 2.36
N VAL A 70 9.13 -5.41 3.04
CA VAL A 70 9.39 -6.47 4.02
C VAL A 70 9.96 -7.72 3.34
N THR A 71 9.37 -8.16 2.23
CA THR A 71 9.89 -9.31 1.47
C THR A 71 11.28 -9.04 0.93
N ARG A 72 11.52 -7.85 0.37
CA ARG A 72 12.86 -7.44 -0.07
C ARG A 72 13.88 -7.38 1.07
N PHE A 73 13.47 -6.94 2.25
CA PHE A 73 14.31 -6.99 3.45
C PHE A 73 14.71 -8.43 3.77
N CYS A 74 13.75 -9.38 3.75
CA CYS A 74 14.04 -10.80 3.96
C CYS A 74 15.04 -11.33 2.94
N ASP A 75 14.83 -11.05 1.66
CA ASP A 75 15.72 -11.48 0.57
C ASP A 75 17.15 -10.94 0.76
N THR A 76 17.28 -9.67 1.16
CA THR A 76 18.58 -9.01 1.37
C THR A 76 19.35 -9.60 2.55
N HIS A 77 18.66 -10.00 3.61
CA HIS A 77 19.26 -10.57 4.84
C HIS A 77 19.35 -12.11 4.80
N GLY A 78 18.86 -12.74 3.72
CA GLY A 78 18.85 -14.20 3.60
C GLY A 78 17.86 -14.87 4.56
N TYR A 79 16.81 -14.18 4.95
CA TYR A 79 15.74 -14.73 5.78
C TYR A 79 14.69 -15.42 4.92
N THR A 80 14.14 -16.51 5.43
CA THR A 80 13.00 -17.17 4.80
C THR A 80 11.69 -16.58 5.33
N TYR A 81 10.66 -16.57 4.51
CA TYR A 81 9.35 -16.11 4.95
C TYR A 81 8.24 -16.94 4.34
N GLU A 82 7.12 -16.99 5.06
CA GLU A 82 5.87 -17.57 4.57
C GLU A 82 4.71 -16.63 4.77
N PHE A 83 3.70 -16.74 3.90
CA PHE A 83 2.45 -16.01 4.04
C PHE A 83 1.41 -16.90 4.69
N ARG A 84 0.84 -16.41 5.80
CA ARG A 84 -0.25 -17.09 6.49
C ARG A 84 -1.57 -16.44 6.13
N ASP A 85 -2.53 -17.27 5.71
CA ASP A 85 -3.89 -16.82 5.44
C ASP A 85 -4.60 -16.41 6.74
N ASN A 86 -5.30 -15.29 6.70
CA ASN A 86 -6.16 -14.83 7.78
C ASN A 86 -7.61 -15.15 7.43
N LYS A 87 -8.30 -15.85 8.32
CA LYS A 87 -9.71 -16.28 8.13
C LYS A 87 -10.65 -15.15 7.68
N TYR A 88 -10.41 -13.91 8.11
CA TYR A 88 -11.29 -12.76 7.84
C TYR A 88 -10.77 -11.83 6.74
N TYR A 89 -9.46 -11.78 6.54
CA TYR A 89 -8.81 -10.79 5.67
C TYR A 89 -8.01 -11.42 4.53
N GLY A 90 -7.93 -12.75 4.46
CA GLY A 90 -7.22 -13.45 3.41
C GLY A 90 -5.70 -13.34 3.49
N LEU A 91 -5.05 -13.54 2.36
CA LEU A 91 -3.61 -13.45 2.22
C LEU A 91 -3.12 -12.00 2.29
N PRO A 92 -1.84 -11.77 2.69
CA PRO A 92 -1.24 -10.45 2.75
C PRO A 92 -1.18 -9.70 1.42
N PHE A 93 -1.15 -10.41 0.31
CA PHE A 93 -1.14 -9.84 -1.03
C PHE A 93 -2.46 -10.11 -1.74
N GLU A 94 -2.94 -9.10 -2.43
CA GLU A 94 -4.13 -9.20 -3.29
C GLU A 94 -3.78 -8.62 -4.65
N SER A 95 -4.05 -9.39 -5.69
CA SER A 95 -3.99 -8.91 -7.06
C SER A 95 -5.26 -9.43 -7.73
N ASN A 96 -6.02 -8.54 -8.32
CA ASN A 96 -7.20 -8.91 -9.09
C ASN A 96 -6.73 -9.51 -10.43
N SER A 97 -6.56 -10.85 -10.44
CA SER A 97 -6.09 -11.59 -11.63
C SER A 97 -6.99 -11.37 -12.87
N ASP A 98 -8.27 -11.10 -12.63
CA ASP A 98 -9.29 -10.99 -13.68
C ASP A 98 -9.30 -9.63 -14.38
N ILE A 99 -8.51 -8.66 -13.88
CA ILE A 99 -8.41 -7.34 -14.48
C ILE A 99 -7.29 -7.31 -15.51
N CYS A 100 -7.66 -7.12 -16.77
CA CYS A 100 -6.75 -6.90 -17.88
C CYS A 100 -6.84 -5.45 -18.41
N LYS A 101 -5.78 -4.98 -19.04
CA LYS A 101 -5.68 -3.60 -19.54
C LYS A 101 -6.69 -3.31 -20.64
N GLU A 102 -6.90 -4.27 -21.52
CA GLU A 102 -7.87 -4.18 -22.61
C GLU A 102 -9.30 -4.01 -22.07
N GLY A 103 -9.69 -4.81 -21.07
CA GLY A 103 -11.00 -4.70 -20.41
C GLY A 103 -11.20 -3.35 -19.73
N VAL A 104 -10.17 -2.80 -19.10
CA VAL A 104 -10.22 -1.45 -18.49
C VAL A 104 -10.33 -0.38 -19.57
N SER A 105 -9.62 -0.51 -20.69
CA SER A 105 -9.72 0.41 -21.82
C SER A 105 -11.14 0.46 -22.39
N ASP A 106 -11.74 -0.71 -22.63
CA ASP A 106 -13.09 -0.78 -23.19
C ASP A 106 -14.14 -0.28 -22.20
N TYR A 107 -13.97 -0.61 -20.92
CA TYR A 107 -14.79 -0.06 -19.84
C TYR A 107 -14.72 1.47 -19.81
N MET A 108 -13.54 2.06 -19.79
CA MET A 108 -13.38 3.52 -19.76
C MET A 108 -13.97 4.18 -21.01
N LYS A 109 -13.80 3.59 -22.19
CA LYS A 109 -14.45 4.08 -23.43
C LYS A 109 -15.97 4.05 -23.36
N SER A 110 -16.55 3.06 -22.69
CA SER A 110 -18.01 2.93 -22.56
C SER A 110 -18.64 3.97 -21.63
N ILE A 111 -17.88 4.44 -20.62
CA ILE A 111 -18.40 5.37 -19.61
C ILE A 111 -17.99 6.82 -19.82
N CYS A 112 -17.01 7.08 -20.68
CA CYS A 112 -16.46 8.41 -20.91
C CYS A 112 -16.99 9.00 -22.21
N LYS A 113 -17.33 10.30 -22.18
CA LYS A 113 -17.75 11.05 -23.36
C LYS A 113 -16.62 11.20 -24.39
N TYR A 114 -15.38 11.29 -23.92
CA TYR A 114 -14.20 11.47 -24.77
C TYR A 114 -13.29 10.24 -24.61
N ALA A 115 -12.55 9.90 -25.66
CA ALA A 115 -11.60 8.81 -25.61
C ALA A 115 -10.55 9.03 -24.51
N PRO A 116 -10.41 8.10 -23.56
CA PRO A 116 -9.39 8.20 -22.52
C PRO A 116 -7.99 8.09 -23.16
N ARG A 117 -7.01 8.78 -22.59
CA ARG A 117 -5.63 8.72 -23.01
C ARG A 117 -4.94 7.48 -22.41
N ASP A 118 -3.89 7.01 -23.06
CA ASP A 118 -3.20 5.77 -22.66
C ASP A 118 -2.73 5.78 -21.21
N TYR A 119 -2.17 6.89 -20.73
CA TYR A 119 -1.73 7.01 -19.33
C TYR A 119 -2.88 7.04 -18.32
N GLN A 120 -4.08 7.47 -18.72
CA GLN A 120 -5.28 7.42 -17.89
C GLN A 120 -5.78 5.98 -17.75
N ILE A 121 -5.77 5.23 -18.85
CA ILE A 121 -6.09 3.79 -18.87
C ILE A 121 -5.09 3.05 -17.98
N GLU A 122 -3.80 3.32 -18.13
CA GLU A 122 -2.73 2.71 -17.33
C GLU A 122 -2.95 2.97 -15.83
N GLY A 123 -3.20 4.22 -15.44
CA GLY A 123 -3.42 4.59 -14.04
C GLY A 123 -4.66 3.92 -13.45
N VAL A 124 -5.76 3.83 -14.18
CA VAL A 124 -6.98 3.13 -13.71
C VAL A 124 -6.74 1.63 -13.64
N TYR A 125 -6.10 1.04 -14.66
CA TYR A 125 -5.73 -0.37 -14.65
C TYR A 125 -4.86 -0.74 -13.46
N ASP A 126 -3.81 0.06 -13.20
CA ASP A 126 -2.88 -0.19 -12.10
C ASP A 126 -3.57 -0.10 -10.74
N ALA A 127 -4.48 0.88 -10.58
CA ALA A 127 -5.26 1.04 -9.36
C ALA A 127 -6.23 -0.13 -9.12
N LEU A 128 -6.95 -0.58 -10.14
CA LEU A 128 -7.93 -1.65 -10.03
C LEU A 128 -7.26 -3.02 -9.85
N LYS A 129 -6.13 -3.25 -10.53
CA LYS A 129 -5.41 -4.52 -10.46
C LYS A 129 -4.74 -4.75 -9.11
N HIS A 130 -4.15 -3.73 -8.54
CA HIS A 130 -3.30 -3.86 -7.37
C HIS A 130 -3.92 -3.34 -6.06
N ASN A 131 -5.17 -2.88 -6.08
CA ASN A 131 -5.96 -2.38 -4.94
C ASN A 131 -5.36 -1.16 -4.19
N ARG A 132 -4.04 -1.06 -4.05
CA ARG A 132 -3.35 0.03 -3.34
C ARG A 132 -2.27 0.61 -4.23
N ARG A 133 -2.48 1.86 -4.67
CA ARG A 133 -1.53 2.57 -5.54
C ARG A 133 -1.48 4.05 -5.22
N LEU A 134 -0.30 4.63 -5.37
CA LEU A 134 -0.09 6.07 -5.41
C LEU A 134 0.06 6.49 -6.87
N LEU A 135 -0.92 7.21 -7.38
CA LEU A 135 -0.91 7.75 -8.72
C LEU A 135 -0.47 9.23 -8.68
N ILE A 136 0.74 9.50 -9.13
CA ILE A 136 1.27 10.86 -9.25
C ILE A 136 0.98 11.36 -10.66
N SER A 137 0.19 12.42 -10.77
CA SER A 137 -0.26 12.95 -12.04
C SER A 137 -0.24 14.49 -12.03
N PRO A 138 0.28 15.16 -13.05
CA PRO A 138 0.35 16.62 -13.10
C PRO A 138 -1.03 17.27 -13.14
N THR A 139 -1.06 18.58 -12.93
CA THR A 139 -2.29 19.37 -13.09
C THR A 139 -2.79 19.26 -14.53
N ALA A 140 -4.11 19.26 -14.72
CA ALA A 140 -4.80 19.11 -16.02
C ALA A 140 -4.59 17.76 -16.74
N SER A 141 -4.03 16.74 -16.11
CA SER A 141 -3.88 15.40 -16.69
C SER A 141 -5.19 14.58 -16.74
N GLY A 142 -6.29 15.10 -16.19
CA GLY A 142 -7.56 14.39 -16.12
C GLY A 142 -7.67 13.43 -14.94
N LYS A 143 -7.05 13.75 -13.79
CA LYS A 143 -7.20 13.01 -12.53
C LYS A 143 -8.65 12.70 -12.17
N SER A 144 -9.53 13.69 -12.36
CA SER A 144 -10.97 13.52 -12.07
C SER A 144 -11.61 12.42 -12.92
N LEU A 145 -11.17 12.23 -14.17
CA LEU A 145 -11.64 11.16 -15.03
C LEU A 145 -11.18 9.79 -14.50
N MET A 146 -9.93 9.67 -14.07
CA MET A 146 -9.41 8.44 -13.49
C MET A 146 -10.14 8.09 -12.18
N ILE A 147 -10.33 9.08 -11.28
CA ILE A 147 -11.09 8.90 -10.04
C ILE A 147 -12.53 8.48 -10.35
N TYR A 148 -13.20 9.18 -11.26
CA TYR A 148 -14.55 8.83 -11.68
C TYR A 148 -14.66 7.38 -12.20
N SER A 149 -13.72 6.95 -13.04
CA SER A 149 -13.70 5.60 -13.59
C SER A 149 -13.53 4.54 -12.51
N ILE A 150 -12.62 4.76 -11.54
CA ILE A 150 -12.40 3.85 -10.42
C ILE A 150 -13.64 3.78 -9.51
N VAL A 151 -14.20 4.94 -9.13
CA VAL A 151 -15.39 5.02 -8.28
C VAL A 151 -16.57 4.29 -8.94
N ARG A 152 -16.84 4.59 -10.20
CA ARG A 152 -17.93 3.99 -10.95
C ARG A 152 -17.77 2.48 -11.08
N TYR A 153 -16.54 2.01 -11.32
CA TYR A 153 -16.23 0.58 -11.38
C TYR A 153 -16.64 -0.15 -10.09
N HIS A 154 -16.34 0.43 -8.92
CA HIS A 154 -16.71 -0.17 -7.63
C HIS A 154 -18.20 -0.04 -7.33
N VAL A 155 -18.83 1.10 -7.63
CA VAL A 155 -20.26 1.32 -7.43
C VAL A 155 -21.09 0.37 -8.26
N GLU A 156 -20.75 0.14 -9.52
CA GLU A 156 -21.45 -0.81 -10.41
C GLU A 156 -21.34 -2.27 -9.90
N ARG A 157 -20.40 -2.55 -9.01
CA ARG A 157 -20.24 -3.84 -8.31
C ARG A 157 -20.86 -3.87 -6.92
N GLY A 158 -21.67 -2.87 -6.58
CA GLY A 158 -22.36 -2.78 -5.28
C GLY A 158 -21.43 -2.42 -4.11
N GLN A 159 -20.24 -1.89 -4.37
CA GLN A 159 -19.30 -1.49 -3.35
C GLN A 159 -19.46 -0.01 -2.99
N ASN A 160 -19.34 0.32 -1.71
CA ASN A 160 -19.33 1.69 -1.23
C ASN A 160 -17.97 2.34 -1.46
N THR A 161 -17.97 3.60 -1.88
CA THR A 161 -16.75 4.36 -2.15
C THR A 161 -16.71 5.65 -1.34
N LEU A 162 -15.58 5.94 -0.69
CA LEU A 162 -15.33 7.19 0.02
C LEU A 162 -14.20 7.95 -0.69
N ILE A 163 -14.46 9.21 -1.05
CA ILE A 163 -13.46 10.13 -1.58
C ILE A 163 -13.11 11.13 -0.49
N VAL A 164 -11.82 11.21 -0.16
CA VAL A 164 -11.27 12.20 0.79
C VAL A 164 -10.43 13.20 0.00
N VAL A 165 -10.74 14.50 0.11
CA VAL A 165 -10.09 15.63 -0.58
C VAL A 165 -9.60 16.68 0.40
#